data_0c4c893b7ba88fd682b023f8cfed9c3d
#
_entry.id   0c4c893b7ba88fd682b023f8cfed9c3d
#
_cell.length_a   1.000
_cell.length_b   1.000
_cell.length_c   1.000
_cell.angle_alpha   90.00
_cell.angle_beta   90.00
_cell.angle_gamma   90.00
#
_symmetry.space_group_name_H-M   'P 1'
#
loop_
_entity.id
_entity.type
_entity.pdbx_description
1 polymer ?
#
loop_
_entity_poly.entity_id
_entity_poly.type
_entity_poly.pdbx_seq_one_letter_code
_entity_poly.pdbx_strand_id
1 'polypeptide(L)'
;MTSGPPRWLLSGGIGSGKSTVRKLLEKVGLRTIDADSVGHRVLQEEAIEEVSARWPGVVDDGTIDRSALAAIVFSDADALRELESITHPLIFGRITADLDGYMAPAIVEVPLLESVLGWPRLVVDADDGLRSERLLARGETEEDVARRIAAQPSRRQWLASADAVIPNHGSREELEATVAKLAGHLVGDD
;
A
#
# COMPACT_ATOMS: atom_id res chain seq x y z
N MET A 1 -3.82 24.07 -8.83
CA MET A 1 -4.69 23.14 -9.59
C MET A 1 -3.76 22.25 -10.40
N THR A 2 -3.57 21.01 -10.04
CA THR A 2 -2.73 20.06 -10.77
C THR A 2 -3.45 19.69 -12.08
N SER A 3 -2.94 20.16 -13.19
CA SER A 3 -3.52 19.95 -14.53
C SER A 3 -3.22 18.57 -15.13
N GLY A 4 -2.98 17.58 -14.32
CA GLY A 4 -2.71 16.20 -14.73
C GLY A 4 -3.91 15.28 -14.50
N PRO A 5 -3.89 14.06 -15.08
CA PRO A 5 -4.93 13.08 -14.87
C PRO A 5 -5.03 12.66 -13.39
N PRO A 6 -6.23 12.27 -12.92
CA PRO A 6 -6.43 11.92 -11.51
C PRO A 6 -5.49 10.81 -11.03
N ARG A 7 -4.88 11.02 -9.86
CA ARG A 7 -4.07 10.04 -9.14
C ARG A 7 -4.71 9.80 -7.79
N TRP A 8 -4.83 8.54 -7.40
CA TRP A 8 -5.45 8.15 -6.15
C TRP A 8 -4.56 7.20 -5.36
N LEU A 9 -4.54 7.35 -4.05
CA LEU A 9 -3.96 6.37 -3.15
C LEU A 9 -5.04 5.35 -2.77
N LEU A 10 -4.70 4.06 -2.81
CA LEU A 10 -5.54 2.97 -2.30
C LEU A 10 -4.96 2.48 -0.99
N SER A 11 -5.67 2.68 0.10
CA SER A 11 -5.22 2.36 1.45
C SER A 11 -6.25 1.58 2.25
N GLY A 12 -5.94 1.25 3.48
CA GLY A 12 -6.81 0.51 4.41
C GLY A 12 -6.04 -0.51 5.23
N GLY A 13 -6.65 -1.03 6.29
CA GLY A 13 -6.00 -1.97 7.19
C GLY A 13 -5.67 -3.32 6.53
N ILE A 14 -4.76 -4.06 7.15
CA ILE A 14 -4.49 -5.45 6.76
C ILE A 14 -5.79 -6.27 6.79
N GLY A 15 -6.01 -7.16 5.83
CA GLY A 15 -7.23 -7.96 5.73
C GLY A 15 -8.46 -7.19 5.17
N SER A 16 -8.38 -5.87 4.91
CA SER A 16 -9.51 -5.11 4.37
C SER A 16 -9.87 -5.46 2.92
N GLY A 17 -8.94 -6.04 2.14
CA GLY A 17 -9.16 -6.44 0.75
C GLY A 17 -8.58 -5.49 -0.30
N LYS A 18 -7.64 -4.61 0.05
CA LYS A 18 -6.94 -3.69 -0.89
C LYS A 18 -6.49 -4.38 -2.18
N SER A 19 -5.73 -5.47 -2.05
CA SER A 19 -5.20 -6.20 -3.22
C SER A 19 -6.30 -6.80 -4.09
N THR A 20 -7.46 -7.13 -3.51
CA THR A 20 -8.64 -7.56 -4.28
C THR A 20 -9.21 -6.39 -5.06
N VAL A 21 -9.41 -5.24 -4.42
CA VAL A 21 -9.87 -4.00 -5.05
C VAL A 21 -8.92 -3.58 -6.16
N ARG A 22 -7.60 -3.58 -5.91
CA ARG A 22 -6.59 -3.26 -6.92
C ARG A 22 -6.73 -4.13 -8.17
N LYS A 23 -6.83 -5.46 -7.99
CA LYS A 23 -7.03 -6.39 -9.11
C LYS A 23 -8.35 -6.17 -9.87
N LEU A 24 -9.40 -5.73 -9.18
CA LEU A 24 -10.67 -5.38 -9.83
C LEU A 24 -10.54 -4.10 -10.65
N LEU A 25 -9.84 -3.09 -10.13
CA LEU A 25 -9.55 -1.85 -10.85
C LEU A 25 -8.70 -2.11 -12.11
N GLU A 26 -7.72 -3.02 -12.03
CA GLU A 26 -6.94 -3.47 -13.21
C GLU A 26 -7.82 -4.13 -14.27
N LYS A 27 -8.78 -4.98 -13.86
CA LYS A 27 -9.71 -5.65 -14.79
C LYS A 27 -10.61 -4.66 -15.55
N VAL A 28 -10.93 -3.53 -14.96
CA VAL A 28 -11.71 -2.47 -15.62
C VAL A 28 -10.83 -1.44 -16.34
N GLY A 29 -9.54 -1.75 -16.54
CA GLY A 29 -8.62 -0.98 -17.39
C GLY A 29 -7.87 0.15 -16.68
N LEU A 30 -7.99 0.31 -15.36
CA LEU A 30 -7.21 1.30 -14.63
C LEU A 30 -5.78 0.81 -14.39
N ARG A 31 -4.82 1.71 -14.55
CA ARG A 31 -3.43 1.44 -14.17
C ARG A 31 -3.31 1.44 -12.65
N THR A 32 -2.70 0.41 -12.11
CA THR A 32 -2.40 0.33 -10.69
C THR A 32 -0.91 0.13 -10.44
N ILE A 33 -0.42 0.64 -9.33
CA ILE A 33 0.95 0.44 -8.84
C ILE A 33 0.85 -0.05 -7.39
N ASP A 34 1.64 -1.06 -7.08
CA ASP A 34 1.82 -1.59 -5.73
C ASP A 34 3.11 -1.00 -5.15
N ALA A 35 2.98 -0.08 -4.18
CA ALA A 35 4.13 0.59 -3.59
C ALA A 35 5.06 -0.36 -2.83
N ASP A 36 4.54 -1.46 -2.24
CA ASP A 36 5.36 -2.48 -1.60
C ASP A 36 6.26 -3.18 -2.63
N SER A 37 5.70 -3.51 -3.81
CA SER A 37 6.48 -4.10 -4.91
C SER A 37 7.53 -3.14 -5.45
N VAL A 38 7.24 -1.85 -5.51
CA VAL A 38 8.24 -0.82 -5.86
C VAL A 38 9.32 -0.75 -4.80
N GLY A 39 8.94 -0.74 -3.51
CA GLY A 39 9.88 -0.71 -2.39
C GLY A 39 10.86 -1.88 -2.39
N HIS A 40 10.40 -3.08 -2.75
CA HIS A 40 11.27 -4.24 -2.88
C HIS A 40 12.34 -4.07 -3.96
N ARG A 41 12.01 -3.45 -5.08
CA ARG A 41 12.97 -3.17 -6.15
C ARG A 41 13.93 -2.06 -5.75
N VAL A 42 13.39 -0.96 -5.24
CA VAL A 42 14.19 0.18 -4.74
C VAL A 42 15.24 -0.27 -3.73
N LEU A 43 14.85 -1.15 -2.80
CA LEU A 43 15.75 -1.67 -1.78
C LEU A 43 16.95 -2.41 -2.39
N GLN A 44 16.75 -3.14 -3.49
CA GLN A 44 17.78 -3.95 -4.14
C GLN A 44 18.57 -3.19 -5.23
N GLU A 45 18.00 -2.15 -5.81
CA GLU A 45 18.55 -1.48 -6.97
C GLU A 45 19.11 -0.09 -6.61
N GLU A 46 18.37 0.71 -5.87
CA GLU A 46 18.67 2.14 -5.66
C GLU A 46 19.15 2.46 -4.23
N ALA A 47 18.61 1.75 -3.21
CA ALA A 47 18.95 1.97 -1.80
C ALA A 47 20.03 1.03 -1.28
N ILE A 48 20.49 0.07 -2.07
CA ILE A 48 21.39 -1.00 -1.60
C ILE A 48 22.70 -0.44 -1.02
N GLU A 49 23.29 0.58 -1.64
CA GLU A 49 24.55 1.15 -1.16
C GLU A 49 24.38 1.81 0.20
N GLU A 50 23.33 2.62 0.39
CA GLU A 50 23.08 3.35 1.63
C GLU A 50 22.65 2.40 2.76
N VAL A 51 21.76 1.45 2.45
CA VAL A 51 21.29 0.43 3.40
C VAL A 51 22.44 -0.50 3.83
N SER A 52 23.29 -0.93 2.91
CA SER A 52 24.44 -1.78 3.24
C SER A 52 25.52 -1.03 4.03
N ALA A 53 25.72 0.25 3.78
CA ALA A 53 26.62 1.08 4.58
C ALA A 53 26.10 1.25 6.02
N ARG A 54 24.78 1.35 6.19
CA ARG A 54 24.15 1.51 7.52
C ARG A 54 24.04 0.21 8.29
N TRP A 55 23.71 -0.88 7.61
CA TRP A 55 23.55 -2.23 8.19
C TRP A 55 24.35 -3.27 7.39
N PRO A 56 25.68 -3.31 7.53
CA PRO A 56 26.52 -4.23 6.72
C PRO A 56 26.16 -5.71 6.88
N GLY A 57 25.61 -6.09 8.01
CA GLY A 57 25.22 -7.49 8.30
C GLY A 57 23.98 -7.98 7.57
N VAL A 58 23.29 -7.11 6.78
CA VAL A 58 22.09 -7.49 6.03
C VAL A 58 22.38 -7.75 4.55
N VAL A 59 23.65 -7.75 4.13
CA VAL A 59 24.02 -8.03 2.73
C VAL A 59 24.53 -9.45 2.62
N ASP A 60 23.95 -10.20 1.70
CA ASP A 60 24.37 -11.55 1.32
C ASP A 60 24.53 -11.60 -0.21
N ASP A 61 25.71 -11.99 -0.67
CA ASP A 61 26.09 -12.08 -2.10
C ASP A 61 25.66 -10.86 -2.95
N GLY A 62 25.89 -9.66 -2.41
CA GLY A 62 25.58 -8.40 -3.09
C GLY A 62 24.09 -8.04 -3.16
N THR A 63 23.24 -8.73 -2.42
CA THR A 63 21.81 -8.45 -2.27
C THR A 63 21.43 -8.22 -0.82
N ILE A 64 20.38 -7.44 -0.57
CA ILE A 64 19.89 -7.24 0.80
C ILE A 64 19.04 -8.44 1.23
N ASP A 65 19.46 -9.12 2.28
CA ASP A 65 18.63 -10.08 3.01
C ASP A 65 17.52 -9.30 3.75
N ARG A 66 16.34 -9.33 3.16
CA ARG A 66 15.15 -8.65 3.70
C ARG A 66 14.71 -9.19 5.05
N SER A 67 14.97 -10.47 5.34
CA SER A 67 14.61 -11.07 6.62
C SER A 67 15.53 -10.57 7.73
N ALA A 68 16.83 -10.49 7.46
CA ALA A 68 17.81 -9.93 8.37
C ALA A 68 17.54 -8.43 8.62
N LEU A 69 17.27 -7.65 7.56
CA LEU A 69 16.93 -6.23 7.69
C LEU A 69 15.62 -6.06 8.49
N ALA A 70 14.58 -6.82 8.20
CA ALA A 70 13.31 -6.78 8.91
C ALA A 70 13.47 -7.08 10.41
N ALA A 71 14.31 -8.07 10.77
CA ALA A 71 14.58 -8.39 12.16
C ALA A 71 15.19 -7.20 12.92
N ILE A 72 16.03 -6.40 12.27
CA ILE A 72 16.62 -5.19 12.85
C ILE A 72 15.55 -4.10 13.01
N VAL A 73 14.93 -3.69 11.90
CA VAL A 73 14.07 -2.50 11.87
C VAL A 73 12.75 -2.69 12.62
N PHE A 74 12.22 -3.92 12.73
CA PHE A 74 11.02 -4.17 13.52
C PHE A 74 11.28 -4.29 15.03
N SER A 75 12.54 -4.43 15.43
CA SER A 75 12.92 -4.41 16.85
C SER A 75 13.35 -3.02 17.35
N ASP A 76 13.60 -2.08 16.45
CA ASP A 76 14.09 -0.73 16.74
C ASP A 76 13.35 0.32 15.89
N ALA A 77 12.53 1.14 16.57
CA ALA A 77 11.74 2.18 15.92
C ALA A 77 12.61 3.29 15.28
N ASP A 78 13.81 3.54 15.77
CA ASP A 78 14.74 4.51 15.19
C ASP A 78 15.33 3.94 13.89
N ALA A 79 15.73 2.68 13.89
CA ALA A 79 16.20 1.99 12.69
C ALA A 79 15.10 1.91 11.61
N LEU A 80 13.84 1.69 11.98
CA LEU A 80 12.73 1.71 11.06
C LEU A 80 12.57 3.08 10.40
N ARG A 81 12.55 4.16 11.20
CA ARG A 81 12.46 5.54 10.68
C ARG A 81 13.62 5.89 9.76
N GLU A 82 14.81 5.42 10.08
CA GLU A 82 16.00 5.64 9.26
C GLU A 82 15.87 4.92 7.91
N LEU A 83 15.45 3.64 7.90
CA LEU A 83 15.20 2.90 6.66
C LEU A 83 14.11 3.59 5.81
N GLU A 84 13.03 4.04 6.43
CA GLU A 84 11.97 4.78 5.75
C GLU A 84 12.47 6.09 5.15
N SER A 85 13.35 6.81 5.86
CA SER A 85 13.94 8.06 5.36
C SER A 85 14.82 7.86 4.13
N ILE A 86 15.47 6.71 4.00
CA ILE A 86 16.26 6.31 2.83
C ILE A 86 15.33 5.88 1.68
N THR A 87 14.39 5.00 1.97
CA THR A 87 13.63 4.30 0.93
C THR A 87 12.41 5.06 0.41
N HIS A 88 11.69 5.80 1.25
CA HIS A 88 10.45 6.49 0.85
C HIS A 88 10.68 7.50 -0.28
N PRO A 89 11.69 8.40 -0.25
CA PRO A 89 11.93 9.32 -1.35
C PRO A 89 12.18 8.61 -2.69
N LEU A 90 12.92 7.51 -2.66
CA LEU A 90 13.22 6.71 -3.85
C LEU A 90 11.97 6.00 -4.39
N ILE A 91 11.17 5.39 -3.49
CA ILE A 91 9.91 4.73 -3.85
C ILE A 91 8.95 5.73 -4.52
N PHE A 92 8.74 6.89 -3.89
CA PHE A 92 7.81 7.89 -4.43
C PHE A 92 8.35 8.57 -5.68
N GLY A 93 9.66 8.78 -5.77
CA GLY A 93 10.32 9.24 -6.98
C GLY A 93 10.09 8.29 -8.15
N ARG A 94 10.27 6.99 -7.93
CA ARG A 94 10.03 5.95 -8.95
C ARG A 94 8.56 5.84 -9.35
N ILE A 95 7.64 5.89 -8.40
CA ILE A 95 6.19 5.88 -8.68
C ILE A 95 5.79 7.09 -9.53
N THR A 96 6.28 8.28 -9.20
CA THR A 96 5.97 9.50 -9.97
C THR A 96 6.58 9.46 -11.35
N ALA A 97 7.81 8.96 -11.50
CA ALA A 97 8.45 8.75 -12.80
C ALA A 97 7.71 7.72 -13.67
N ASP A 98 7.24 6.61 -13.07
CA ASP A 98 6.43 5.60 -13.77
C ASP A 98 5.08 6.14 -14.26
N LEU A 99 4.58 7.21 -13.65
CA LEU A 99 3.33 7.87 -14.01
C LEU A 99 3.55 9.14 -14.86
N ASP A 100 4.80 9.53 -15.08
CA ASP A 100 5.09 10.68 -15.93
C ASP A 100 4.65 10.41 -17.37
N GLY A 101 3.98 11.38 -17.97
CA GLY A 101 3.38 11.24 -19.31
C GLY A 101 2.19 10.28 -19.42
N TYR A 102 1.80 9.58 -18.35
CA TYR A 102 0.59 8.73 -18.37
C TYR A 102 -0.67 9.58 -18.20
N MET A 103 -1.50 9.68 -19.26
CA MET A 103 -2.60 10.64 -19.39
C MET A 103 -3.98 10.11 -18.92
N ALA A 104 -4.03 8.91 -18.32
CA ALA A 104 -5.26 8.37 -17.75
C ALA A 104 -5.19 8.27 -16.22
N PRO A 105 -6.32 8.08 -15.49
CA PRO A 105 -6.34 7.89 -14.06
C PRO A 105 -5.47 6.71 -13.62
N ALA A 106 -4.81 6.83 -12.47
CA ALA A 106 -4.01 5.76 -11.90
C ALA A 106 -4.20 5.65 -10.38
N ILE A 107 -4.07 4.42 -9.89
CA ILE A 107 -4.24 4.06 -8.47
C ILE A 107 -2.91 3.53 -7.94
N VAL A 108 -2.47 4.04 -6.80
CA VAL A 108 -1.27 3.54 -6.11
C VAL A 108 -1.69 2.92 -4.79
N GLU A 109 -1.52 1.61 -4.65
CA GLU A 109 -1.74 0.91 -3.38
C GLU A 109 -0.59 1.25 -2.43
N VAL A 110 -0.92 1.85 -1.28
CA VAL A 110 0.04 2.21 -0.23
C VAL A 110 -0.47 1.74 1.14
N PRO A 111 0.38 1.12 1.97
CA PRO A 111 -0.01 0.67 3.31
C PRO A 111 0.09 1.79 4.38
N LEU A 112 0.36 3.03 3.97
CA LEU A 112 0.65 4.15 4.86
C LEU A 112 -0.57 5.04 5.08
N LEU A 113 -0.68 5.61 6.29
CA LEU A 113 -1.70 6.60 6.63
C LEU A 113 -1.29 8.01 6.17
N GLU A 114 -0.01 8.30 6.15
CA GLU A 114 0.51 9.59 5.74
C GLU A 114 0.37 9.82 4.24
N SER A 115 -0.07 11.01 3.83
CA SER A 115 -0.23 11.36 2.42
C SER A 115 1.06 11.97 1.88
N VAL A 116 2.00 11.12 1.48
CA VAL A 116 3.33 11.58 1.02
C VAL A 116 3.25 12.26 -0.36
N LEU A 117 2.28 11.86 -1.20
CA LEU A 117 2.13 12.38 -2.57
C LEU A 117 1.07 13.47 -2.72
N GLY A 118 0.35 13.83 -1.65
CA GLY A 118 -0.73 14.81 -1.69
C GLY A 118 -1.92 14.42 -2.59
N TRP A 119 -2.02 13.15 -3.00
CA TRP A 119 -3.12 12.62 -3.79
C TRP A 119 -4.29 12.21 -2.92
N PRO A 120 -5.55 12.31 -3.43
CA PRO A 120 -6.71 11.85 -2.70
C PRO A 120 -6.65 10.35 -2.41
N ARG A 121 -7.31 9.94 -1.34
CA ARG A 121 -7.24 8.59 -0.77
C ARG A 121 -8.55 7.84 -0.87
N LEU A 122 -8.50 6.67 -1.47
CA LEU A 122 -9.52 5.64 -1.38
C LEU A 122 -9.19 4.70 -0.23
N VAL A 123 -10.08 4.54 0.72
CA VAL A 123 -9.90 3.58 1.82
C VAL A 123 -10.81 2.38 1.63
N VAL A 124 -10.22 1.19 1.54
CA VAL A 124 -10.99 -0.06 1.57
C VAL A 124 -11.32 -0.38 3.01
N ASP A 125 -12.61 -0.33 3.33
CA ASP A 125 -13.13 -0.51 4.68
C ASP A 125 -13.69 -1.92 4.91
N ALA A 126 -13.22 -2.56 5.97
CA ALA A 126 -13.78 -3.75 6.57
C ALA A 126 -13.61 -3.66 8.09
N ASP A 127 -14.59 -4.13 8.86
CA ASP A 127 -14.47 -4.18 10.32
C ASP A 127 -13.38 -5.15 10.78
N ASP A 128 -12.93 -4.99 12.03
CA ASP A 128 -11.79 -5.74 12.55
C ASP A 128 -12.08 -7.24 12.68
N GLY A 129 -13.34 -7.62 12.92
CA GLY A 129 -13.77 -9.03 12.96
C GLY A 129 -13.59 -9.70 11.61
N LEU A 130 -14.10 -9.07 10.55
CA LEU A 130 -13.99 -9.56 9.18
C LEU A 130 -12.55 -9.58 8.67
N ARG A 131 -11.75 -8.59 9.06
CA ARG A 131 -10.32 -8.54 8.75
C ARG A 131 -9.58 -9.72 9.38
N SER A 132 -9.87 -10.01 10.67
CA SER A 132 -9.30 -11.13 11.40
C SER A 132 -9.70 -12.47 10.76
N GLU A 133 -10.97 -12.65 10.47
CA GLU A 133 -11.47 -13.85 9.80
C GLU A 133 -10.75 -14.12 8.47
N ARG A 134 -10.58 -13.09 7.64
CA ARG A 134 -9.88 -13.21 6.36
C ARG A 134 -8.41 -13.55 6.49
N LEU A 135 -7.73 -13.08 7.54
CA LEU A 135 -6.32 -13.39 7.80
C LEU A 135 -6.17 -14.82 8.32
N LEU A 136 -7.02 -15.24 9.24
CA LEU A 136 -7.07 -16.63 9.73
C LEU A 136 -7.34 -17.63 8.60
N ALA A 137 -8.28 -17.29 7.69
CA ALA A 137 -8.56 -18.11 6.51
C ALA A 137 -7.37 -18.23 5.53
N ARG A 138 -6.37 -17.35 5.63
CA ARG A 138 -5.10 -17.43 4.88
C ARG A 138 -4.01 -18.23 5.60
N GLY A 139 -4.33 -18.78 6.77
CA GLY A 139 -3.42 -19.61 7.57
C GLY A 139 -2.56 -18.82 8.56
N GLU A 140 -2.85 -17.54 8.81
CA GLU A 140 -2.18 -16.79 9.87
C GLU A 140 -2.68 -17.26 11.24
N THR A 141 -1.83 -17.17 12.29
CA THR A 141 -2.26 -17.52 13.66
C THR A 141 -3.03 -16.36 14.30
N GLU A 142 -3.87 -16.65 15.29
CA GLU A 142 -4.61 -15.61 16.04
C GLU A 142 -3.67 -14.56 16.65
N GLU A 143 -2.54 -15.01 17.19
CA GLU A 143 -1.54 -14.12 17.79
C GLU A 143 -0.91 -13.18 16.76
N ASP A 144 -0.53 -13.69 15.58
CA ASP A 144 0.02 -12.88 14.50
C ASP A 144 -1.01 -11.88 13.96
N VAL A 145 -2.27 -12.32 13.80
CA VAL A 145 -3.37 -11.46 13.36
C VAL A 145 -3.58 -10.31 14.33
N ALA A 146 -3.71 -10.61 15.63
CA ALA A 146 -3.89 -9.59 16.67
C ALA A 146 -2.72 -8.59 16.71
N ARG A 147 -1.49 -9.09 16.68
CA ARG A 147 -0.28 -8.27 16.65
C ARG A 147 -0.24 -7.35 15.43
N ARG A 148 -0.51 -7.86 14.23
CA ARG A 148 -0.46 -7.11 12.98
C ARG A 148 -1.57 -6.06 12.88
N ILE A 149 -2.77 -6.36 13.38
CA ILE A 149 -3.86 -5.37 13.44
C ILE A 149 -3.53 -4.27 14.45
N ALA A 150 -3.00 -4.62 15.63
CA ALA A 150 -2.63 -3.66 16.67
C ALA A 150 -1.46 -2.73 16.25
N ALA A 151 -0.57 -3.19 15.40
CA ALA A 151 0.56 -2.41 14.88
C ALA A 151 0.14 -1.40 13.79
N GLN A 152 -1.08 -1.44 13.31
CA GLN A 152 -1.59 -0.54 12.27
C GLN A 152 -2.48 0.56 12.84
N PRO A 153 -2.69 1.66 12.08
CA PRO A 153 -3.74 2.62 12.40
C PRO A 153 -5.09 1.94 12.59
N SER A 154 -5.86 2.43 13.56
CA SER A 154 -7.23 1.95 13.81
C SER A 154 -8.13 2.17 12.60
N ARG A 155 -9.22 1.40 12.48
CA ARG A 155 -10.25 1.59 11.46
C ARG A 155 -10.74 3.04 11.42
N ARG A 156 -10.92 3.67 12.61
CA ARG A 156 -11.32 5.08 12.72
C ARG A 156 -10.32 6.04 12.06
N GLN A 157 -9.02 5.80 12.26
CA GLN A 157 -7.96 6.62 11.65
C GLN A 157 -7.92 6.45 10.14
N TRP A 158 -8.08 5.22 9.63
CA TRP A 158 -8.21 4.98 8.20
C TRP A 158 -9.39 5.74 7.60
N LEU A 159 -10.58 5.61 8.17
CA LEU A 159 -11.78 6.30 7.69
C LEU A 159 -11.65 7.84 7.78
N ALA A 160 -10.99 8.36 8.80
CA ALA A 160 -10.75 9.80 8.94
C ALA A 160 -9.77 10.36 7.90
N SER A 161 -8.94 9.51 7.29
CA SER A 161 -7.99 9.89 6.23
C SER A 161 -8.55 9.76 4.82
N ALA A 162 -9.77 9.25 4.67
CA ALA A 162 -10.35 8.92 3.38
C ALA A 162 -11.00 10.13 2.71
N ASP A 163 -10.71 10.37 1.44
CA ASP A 163 -11.50 11.22 0.57
C ASP A 163 -12.71 10.46 0.01
N ALA A 164 -12.57 9.13 -0.18
CA ALA A 164 -13.67 8.23 -0.49
C ALA A 164 -13.44 6.85 0.14
N VAL A 165 -14.54 6.12 0.40
CA VAL A 165 -14.53 4.82 1.05
C VAL A 165 -15.09 3.76 0.11
N ILE A 166 -14.38 2.62 0.03
CA ILE A 166 -14.84 1.42 -0.66
C ILE A 166 -15.27 0.41 0.41
N PRO A 167 -16.57 0.25 0.69
CA PRO A 167 -17.04 -0.71 1.66
C PRO A 167 -16.78 -2.14 1.16
N ASN A 168 -16.23 -2.99 2.02
CA ASN A 168 -15.94 -4.39 1.74
C ASN A 168 -16.37 -5.29 2.89
N HIS A 169 -17.67 -5.17 3.26
CA HIS A 169 -18.32 -5.94 4.32
C HIS A 169 -19.20 -7.06 3.79
N GLY A 170 -19.53 -7.02 2.52
CA GLY A 170 -20.46 -7.93 1.87
C GLY A 170 -19.80 -9.00 1.02
N SER A 171 -20.55 -9.48 0.02
CA SER A 171 -20.10 -10.49 -0.92
C SER A 171 -19.05 -9.94 -1.91
N ARG A 172 -18.43 -10.85 -2.64
CA ARG A 172 -17.49 -10.50 -3.69
C ARG A 172 -18.19 -9.77 -4.85
N GLU A 173 -19.39 -10.18 -5.18
CA GLU A 173 -20.22 -9.59 -6.25
C GLU A 173 -20.58 -8.14 -5.91
N GLU A 174 -20.91 -7.86 -4.66
CA GLU A 174 -21.18 -6.50 -4.18
C GLU A 174 -19.94 -5.62 -4.26
N LEU A 175 -18.76 -6.15 -3.90
CA LEU A 175 -17.50 -5.44 -4.05
C LEU A 175 -17.18 -5.16 -5.52
N GLU A 176 -17.37 -6.13 -6.41
CA GLU A 176 -17.15 -5.98 -7.86
C GLU A 176 -18.06 -4.88 -8.44
N ALA A 177 -19.33 -4.86 -8.07
CA ALA A 177 -20.28 -3.82 -8.49
C ALA A 177 -19.87 -2.42 -7.97
N THR A 178 -19.42 -2.34 -6.71
CA THR A 178 -18.95 -1.09 -6.10
C THR A 178 -17.71 -0.55 -6.81
N VAL A 179 -16.74 -1.43 -7.09
CA VAL A 179 -15.49 -1.05 -7.78
C VAL A 179 -15.77 -0.64 -9.23
N ALA A 180 -16.65 -1.33 -9.94
CA ALA A 180 -17.02 -0.98 -11.32
C ALA A 180 -17.67 0.42 -11.39
N LYS A 181 -18.58 0.72 -10.45
CA LYS A 181 -19.20 2.05 -10.36
C LYS A 181 -18.16 3.13 -10.04
N LEU A 182 -17.26 2.87 -9.09
CA LEU A 182 -16.19 3.80 -8.74
C LEU A 182 -15.28 4.08 -9.95
N ALA A 183 -14.91 3.03 -10.69
CA ALA A 183 -14.05 3.17 -11.86
C ALA A 183 -14.67 4.10 -12.93
N GLY A 184 -15.97 3.99 -13.20
CA GLY A 184 -16.69 4.91 -14.09
C GLY A 184 -16.52 6.37 -13.67
N HIS A 185 -16.71 6.68 -12.38
CA HIS A 185 -16.51 8.04 -11.86
C HIS A 185 -15.05 8.52 -11.93
N LEU A 186 -14.07 7.62 -11.74
CA LEU A 186 -12.66 7.98 -11.82
C LEU A 186 -12.19 8.27 -13.23
N VAL A 187 -12.84 7.66 -14.24
CA VAL A 187 -12.50 7.84 -15.67
C VAL A 187 -13.30 9.00 -16.29
N GLY A 188 -14.35 9.47 -15.61
CA GLY A 188 -15.18 10.59 -16.10
C GLY A 188 -16.28 10.15 -17.08
N ASP A 189 -16.67 8.89 -17.03
CA ASP A 189 -17.88 8.39 -17.68
C ASP A 189 -19.11 8.75 -16.82
N ASP A 190 -19.58 9.99 -16.93
CA ASP A 190 -20.89 10.43 -16.43
C ASP A 190 -21.95 10.27 -17.52
#